data_af6c4f4830e22ba239de55aec5a973ba
#
_entry.id   af6c4f4830e22ba239de55aec5a973ba
#
_cell.length_a   1.000
_cell.length_b   1.000
_cell.length_c   1.000
_cell.angle_alpha   90.00
_cell.angle_beta   90.00
_cell.angle_gamma   90.00
#
_symmetry.space_group_name_H-M   'P 1'
#
loop_
_entity.id
_entity.type
_entity.pdbx_description
1 polymer ?
#
loop_
_entity_poly.entity_id
_entity_poly.type
_entity_poly.pdbx_seq_one_letter_code
_entity_poly.pdbx_strand_id
1 'polypeptide(L)'
;MDSIITVNNISFFYKNMQALKDISFLVNPGDFVALMGVNGAGKSTLLNILHGTLSPYQGEVYFNDKYINRKNPYASIGFSAQRLVADWFLTARDNVFMGCILAGIPHRKAKTMTEDALNQVGLIDKADCQLDTLSGGQQQRIQIARSIVHGPQLYILDEPTTGLDAQYAENLFSFLETERRRGKTIIVSSHDLYLLEKYCTKLIYLENGKLNYFGDLNNFLDKNTPVLRYHIHLKEKYRPNDDISASYFIRTPAAGKDLNCIEIELKKGCSLSAALAEIAQKNDIQNIKNLAENGLRSFFTSGTEE
;
A
#
# COMPACT_ATOMS: atom_id res chain seq x y z
N MET A 1 10.68 2.80 -22.42
CA MET A 1 10.51 3.79 -21.31
C MET A 1 11.64 3.53 -20.33
N ASP A 2 12.30 4.59 -19.85
CA ASP A 2 13.44 4.43 -18.93
C ASP A 2 12.92 4.11 -17.54
N SER A 3 12.99 2.85 -17.09
CA SER A 3 12.65 2.47 -15.72
C SER A 3 13.57 3.18 -14.71
N ILE A 4 13.08 3.50 -13.51
CA ILE A 4 13.92 3.99 -12.41
C ILE A 4 14.65 2.83 -11.70
N ILE A 5 13.97 1.67 -11.60
CA ILE A 5 14.51 0.43 -11.04
C ILE A 5 14.20 -0.71 -12.00
N THR A 6 15.19 -1.56 -12.25
CA THR A 6 15.03 -2.87 -12.89
C THR A 6 15.58 -3.95 -11.98
N VAL A 7 14.77 -4.94 -11.66
CA VAL A 7 15.11 -6.10 -10.84
C VAL A 7 15.15 -7.33 -11.73
N ASN A 8 16.29 -8.02 -11.77
CA ASN A 8 16.53 -9.16 -12.65
C ASN A 8 16.90 -10.40 -11.84
N ASN A 9 16.01 -11.39 -11.81
CA ASN A 9 16.21 -12.74 -11.26
C ASN A 9 16.81 -12.77 -9.84
N ILE A 10 16.31 -11.88 -8.98
CA ILE A 10 16.77 -11.79 -7.59
C ILE A 10 16.38 -13.05 -6.82
N SER A 11 17.39 -13.69 -6.22
CA SER A 11 17.21 -14.73 -5.21
C SER A 11 18.02 -14.39 -3.96
N PHE A 12 17.45 -14.68 -2.79
CA PHE A 12 18.10 -14.38 -1.51
C PHE A 12 17.83 -15.47 -0.46
N PHE A 13 18.86 -15.74 0.36
CA PHE A 13 18.81 -16.74 1.41
C PHE A 13 19.23 -16.14 2.76
N TYR A 14 18.48 -16.45 3.81
CA TYR A 14 18.94 -16.32 5.21
C TYR A 14 19.45 -17.69 5.65
N LYS A 15 20.78 -17.85 5.71
CA LYS A 15 21.41 -19.18 5.95
C LYS A 15 20.88 -20.19 4.91
N ASN A 16 20.08 -21.17 5.37
CA ASN A 16 19.53 -22.23 4.53
C ASN A 16 18.06 -21.99 4.10
N MET A 17 17.45 -20.88 4.53
CA MET A 17 16.06 -20.56 4.18
C MET A 17 16.04 -19.58 3.01
N GLN A 18 15.45 -19.99 1.91
CA GLN A 18 15.25 -19.12 0.74
C GLN A 18 14.11 -18.13 1.04
N ALA A 19 14.45 -16.85 1.10
CA ALA A 19 13.50 -15.78 1.36
C ALA A 19 12.94 -15.14 0.08
N LEU A 20 13.73 -15.15 -1.01
CA LEU A 20 13.28 -14.69 -2.33
C LEU A 20 13.78 -15.65 -3.40
N LYS A 21 12.96 -15.88 -4.44
CA LYS A 21 13.24 -16.80 -5.53
C LYS A 21 12.87 -16.20 -6.88
N ASP A 22 13.86 -15.96 -7.74
CA ASP A 22 13.73 -15.56 -9.15
C ASP A 22 12.79 -14.34 -9.36
N ILE A 23 12.94 -13.30 -8.53
CA ILE A 23 12.13 -12.09 -8.59
C ILE A 23 12.61 -11.18 -9.72
N SER A 24 11.71 -10.85 -10.64
CA SER A 24 12.00 -9.91 -11.75
C SER A 24 10.84 -8.96 -11.98
N PHE A 25 11.09 -7.65 -11.97
CA PHE A 25 10.12 -6.60 -12.29
C PHE A 25 10.83 -5.29 -12.63
N LEU A 26 10.08 -4.32 -13.12
CA LEU A 26 10.58 -2.98 -13.38
C LEU A 26 9.62 -1.91 -12.84
N VAL A 27 10.17 -0.85 -12.25
CA VAL A 27 9.39 0.30 -11.74
C VAL A 27 9.70 1.51 -12.60
N ASN A 28 8.67 2.22 -13.02
CA ASN A 28 8.83 3.43 -13.82
C ASN A 28 8.83 4.68 -12.94
N PRO A 29 9.43 5.80 -13.39
CA PRO A 29 9.30 7.08 -12.71
C PRO A 29 7.82 7.47 -12.55
N GLY A 30 7.44 7.92 -11.36
CA GLY A 30 6.07 8.32 -11.05
C GLY A 30 5.12 7.16 -10.71
N ASP A 31 5.60 5.92 -10.62
CA ASP A 31 4.80 4.81 -10.09
C ASP A 31 4.63 4.95 -8.56
N PHE A 32 3.44 4.63 -8.06
CA PHE A 32 3.16 4.41 -6.65
C PHE A 32 2.85 2.93 -6.46
N VAL A 33 3.83 2.18 -5.97
CA VAL A 33 3.82 0.71 -5.94
C VAL A 33 3.48 0.21 -4.56
N ALA A 34 2.39 -0.54 -4.43
CA ALA A 34 2.10 -1.35 -3.25
C ALA A 34 2.93 -2.64 -3.28
N LEU A 35 3.63 -2.96 -2.20
CA LEU A 35 4.26 -4.27 -2.00
C LEU A 35 3.45 -5.07 -0.99
N MET A 36 2.81 -6.13 -1.45
CA MET A 36 1.89 -6.94 -0.66
C MET A 36 2.33 -8.40 -0.58
N GLY A 37 1.78 -9.10 0.39
CA GLY A 37 2.01 -10.52 0.65
C GLY A 37 1.82 -10.84 2.14
N VAL A 38 1.60 -12.10 2.46
CA VAL A 38 1.47 -12.57 3.86
C VAL A 38 2.76 -12.33 4.65
N ASN A 39 2.68 -12.45 5.98
CA ASN A 39 3.87 -12.37 6.82
C ASN A 39 4.86 -13.47 6.43
N GLY A 40 6.13 -13.10 6.27
CA GLY A 40 7.17 -14.04 5.80
C GLY A 40 7.27 -14.20 4.28
N ALA A 41 6.42 -13.52 3.48
CA ALA A 41 6.48 -13.60 2.01
C ALA A 41 7.75 -12.99 1.37
N GLY A 42 8.62 -12.32 2.15
CA GLY A 42 9.86 -11.73 1.65
C GLY A 42 9.81 -10.23 1.40
N LYS A 43 8.72 -9.52 1.78
CA LYS A 43 8.55 -8.07 1.56
C LYS A 43 9.71 -7.24 2.07
N SER A 44 10.01 -7.30 3.37
CA SER A 44 11.10 -6.53 3.98
C SER A 44 12.47 -6.94 3.42
N THR A 45 12.66 -8.21 3.06
CA THR A 45 13.88 -8.67 2.39
C THR A 45 14.06 -7.99 1.03
N LEU A 46 12.99 -7.94 0.23
CA LEU A 46 13.02 -7.25 -1.07
C LEU A 46 13.30 -5.76 -0.90
N LEU A 47 12.61 -5.07 0.02
CA LEU A 47 12.85 -3.63 0.28
C LEU A 47 14.28 -3.35 0.75
N ASN A 48 14.86 -4.21 1.60
CA ASN A 48 16.25 -4.09 2.04
C ASN A 48 17.26 -4.31 0.88
N ILE A 49 16.94 -5.20 -0.07
CA ILE A 49 17.77 -5.36 -1.28
C ILE A 49 17.63 -4.12 -2.17
N LEU A 50 16.43 -3.60 -2.38
CA LEU A 50 16.21 -2.36 -3.16
C LEU A 50 16.87 -1.14 -2.53
N HIS A 51 16.95 -1.08 -1.20
CA HIS A 51 17.69 -0.02 -0.50
C HIS A 51 19.22 -0.23 -0.54
N GLY A 52 19.70 -1.44 -0.80
CA GLY A 52 21.12 -1.79 -0.78
C GLY A 52 21.67 -2.21 0.58
N THR A 53 20.81 -2.40 1.59
CA THR A 53 21.21 -2.93 2.92
C THR A 53 21.54 -4.43 2.84
N LEU A 54 20.88 -5.15 1.93
CA LEU A 54 21.18 -6.55 1.63
C LEU A 54 21.63 -6.69 0.18
N SER A 55 22.61 -7.54 -0.04
CA SER A 55 23.04 -7.93 -1.39
C SER A 55 22.35 -9.24 -1.80
N PRO A 56 21.78 -9.35 -3.00
CA PRO A 56 21.17 -10.59 -3.46
C PRO A 56 22.23 -11.70 -3.57
N TYR A 57 21.81 -12.95 -3.34
CA TYR A 57 22.65 -14.12 -3.60
C TYR A 57 22.85 -14.35 -5.09
N GLN A 58 21.79 -14.09 -5.87
CA GLN A 58 21.77 -14.20 -7.33
C GLN A 58 20.91 -13.08 -7.91
N GLY A 59 21.22 -12.69 -9.14
CA GLY A 59 20.55 -11.61 -9.86
C GLY A 59 21.09 -10.23 -9.49
N GLU A 60 20.47 -9.20 -9.99
CA GLU A 60 20.92 -7.82 -9.80
C GLU A 60 19.77 -6.81 -9.75
N VAL A 61 20.00 -5.69 -9.05
CA VAL A 61 19.16 -4.50 -9.06
C VAL A 61 19.89 -3.42 -9.81
N TYR A 62 19.28 -2.93 -10.86
CA TYR A 62 19.79 -1.81 -11.64
C TYR A 62 18.99 -0.55 -11.34
N PHE A 63 19.69 0.52 -10.97
CA PHE A 63 19.14 1.87 -10.82
C PHE A 63 19.58 2.74 -11.98
N ASN A 64 18.63 3.47 -12.55
CA ASN A 64 18.91 4.38 -13.65
C ASN A 64 19.60 5.65 -13.16
N ASP A 65 20.81 5.93 -13.66
CA ASP A 65 21.66 7.06 -13.26
C ASP A 65 21.01 8.44 -13.50
N LYS A 66 20.00 8.50 -14.35
CA LYS A 66 19.20 9.72 -14.58
C LYS A 66 18.43 10.14 -13.34
N TYR A 67 18.05 9.19 -12.48
CA TYR A 67 17.19 9.42 -11.32
C TYR A 67 17.92 9.19 -9.99
N ILE A 68 18.85 8.24 -9.95
CA ILE A 68 19.52 7.81 -8.73
C ILE A 68 21.00 8.12 -8.82
N ASN A 69 21.50 8.92 -7.89
CA ASN A 69 22.92 9.24 -7.79
C ASN A 69 23.68 8.04 -7.18
N ARG A 70 24.36 7.26 -8.00
CA ARG A 70 25.14 6.08 -7.54
C ARG A 70 26.29 6.42 -6.61
N LYS A 71 26.85 7.65 -6.68
CA LYS A 71 27.94 8.07 -5.79
C LYS A 71 27.43 8.39 -4.38
N ASN A 72 26.19 8.84 -4.27
CA ASN A 72 25.49 9.04 -3.01
C ASN A 72 24.03 8.62 -3.14
N PRO A 73 23.70 7.32 -3.00
CA PRO A 73 22.31 6.83 -3.08
C PRO A 73 21.38 7.51 -2.07
N TYR A 74 21.89 7.89 -0.88
CA TYR A 74 21.12 8.61 0.14
C TYR A 74 20.59 9.98 -0.31
N ALA A 75 21.20 10.58 -1.34
CA ALA A 75 20.69 11.82 -1.93
C ALA A 75 19.42 11.60 -2.77
N SER A 76 19.18 10.38 -3.22
CA SER A 76 18.11 10.04 -4.17
C SER A 76 17.10 9.04 -3.62
N ILE A 77 17.43 8.30 -2.57
CA ILE A 77 16.58 7.25 -1.99
C ILE A 77 16.27 7.61 -0.54
N GLY A 78 14.98 7.72 -0.23
CA GLY A 78 14.47 7.80 1.13
C GLY A 78 14.01 6.42 1.59
N PHE A 79 14.54 5.95 2.71
CA PHE A 79 14.23 4.62 3.24
C PHE A 79 13.72 4.69 4.67
N SER A 80 12.58 4.05 4.92
CA SER A 80 12.06 3.79 6.27
C SER A 80 11.88 2.28 6.45
N ALA A 81 12.65 1.70 7.36
CA ALA A 81 12.52 0.29 7.71
C ALA A 81 11.32 0.07 8.64
N GLN A 82 10.81 -1.17 8.69
CA GLN A 82 9.74 -1.56 9.62
C GLN A 82 10.15 -1.38 11.08
N ARG A 83 11.42 -1.71 11.42
CA ARG A 83 11.95 -1.45 12.76
C ARG A 83 12.48 -0.04 12.83
N LEU A 84 12.32 0.59 13.98
CA LEU A 84 12.87 1.92 14.23
C LEU A 84 14.39 1.90 14.07
N VAL A 85 14.90 2.67 13.11
CA VAL A 85 16.33 2.86 12.83
C VAL A 85 16.64 4.33 13.06
N ALA A 86 16.61 4.74 14.32
CA ALA A 86 16.91 6.10 14.73
C ALA A 86 17.84 6.05 15.95
N ASP A 87 18.58 7.13 16.19
CA ASP A 87 19.49 7.21 17.33
C ASP A 87 18.71 7.68 18.57
N TRP A 88 18.64 6.81 19.57
CA TRP A 88 17.91 7.02 20.82
C TRP A 88 18.45 8.17 21.67
N PHE A 89 19.76 8.47 21.55
CA PHE A 89 20.44 9.51 22.32
C PHE A 89 20.39 10.89 21.67
N LEU A 90 19.92 10.96 20.41
CA LEU A 90 19.74 12.21 19.71
C LEU A 90 18.32 12.76 19.91
N THR A 91 18.18 14.08 19.74
CA THR A 91 16.87 14.73 19.73
C THR A 91 16.07 14.34 18.48
N ALA A 92 14.76 14.59 18.51
CA ALA A 92 13.92 14.45 17.32
C ALA A 92 14.45 15.28 16.15
N ARG A 93 14.88 16.52 16.40
CA ARG A 93 15.51 17.44 15.45
C ARG A 93 16.77 16.82 14.84
N ASP A 94 17.68 16.33 15.66
CA ASP A 94 18.96 15.80 15.20
C ASP A 94 18.77 14.52 14.37
N ASN A 95 17.83 13.66 14.75
CA ASN A 95 17.48 12.49 13.97
C ASN A 95 16.99 12.84 12.55
N VAL A 96 16.10 13.83 12.41
CA VAL A 96 15.61 14.29 11.11
C VAL A 96 16.72 15.01 10.33
N PHE A 97 17.49 15.87 11.02
CA PHE A 97 18.63 16.59 10.43
C PHE A 97 19.67 15.65 9.83
N MET A 98 19.93 14.51 10.48
CA MET A 98 20.85 13.49 9.98
C MET A 98 20.44 12.97 8.59
N GLY A 99 19.12 12.89 8.29
CA GLY A 99 18.64 12.55 6.94
C GLY A 99 19.12 13.52 5.86
N CYS A 100 19.15 14.82 6.17
CA CYS A 100 19.70 15.83 5.26
C CYS A 100 21.21 15.68 5.09
N ILE A 101 21.94 15.45 6.18
CA ILE A 101 23.40 15.35 6.15
C ILE A 101 23.85 14.13 5.34
N LEU A 102 23.22 12.97 5.52
CA LEU A 102 23.50 11.77 4.73
C LEU A 102 23.22 11.98 3.23
N ALA A 103 22.20 12.76 2.91
CA ALA A 103 21.91 13.15 1.52
C ALA A 103 22.90 14.17 0.94
N GLY A 104 23.81 14.72 1.75
CA GLY A 104 24.80 15.72 1.31
C GLY A 104 24.23 17.14 1.21
N ILE A 105 23.14 17.45 1.91
CA ILE A 105 22.53 18.77 1.91
C ILE A 105 23.34 19.72 2.80
N PRO A 106 23.66 20.95 2.30
CA PRO A 106 24.40 21.93 3.08
C PRO A 106 23.68 22.30 4.37
N HIS A 107 24.44 22.41 5.47
CA HIS A 107 23.96 22.60 6.84
C HIS A 107 22.88 23.69 6.99
N ARG A 108 23.07 24.86 6.35
CA ARG A 108 22.11 25.97 6.41
C ARG A 108 20.74 25.57 5.84
N LYS A 109 20.72 24.86 4.69
CA LYS A 109 19.49 24.36 4.05
C LYS A 109 18.88 23.22 4.83
N ALA A 110 19.72 22.32 5.37
CA ALA A 110 19.32 21.21 6.19
C ALA A 110 18.50 21.64 7.42
N LYS A 111 18.88 22.75 8.07
CA LYS A 111 18.11 23.29 9.21
C LYS A 111 16.67 23.60 8.85
N THR A 112 16.45 24.38 7.79
CA THR A 112 15.10 24.77 7.35
C THR A 112 14.29 23.53 6.95
N MET A 113 14.89 22.63 6.17
CA MET A 113 14.22 21.40 5.75
C MET A 113 13.84 20.50 6.94
N THR A 114 14.67 20.46 7.97
CA THR A 114 14.38 19.71 9.21
C THR A 114 13.17 20.30 9.94
N GLU A 115 13.10 21.61 10.06
CA GLU A 115 11.96 22.29 10.70
C GLU A 115 10.66 22.07 9.91
N ASP A 116 10.72 22.17 8.58
CA ASP A 116 9.59 21.91 7.69
C ASP A 116 9.10 20.46 7.83
N ALA A 117 10.03 19.49 7.87
CA ALA A 117 9.69 18.07 8.04
C ALA A 117 9.08 17.78 9.42
N LEU A 118 9.60 18.39 10.49
CA LEU A 118 9.04 18.27 11.84
C LEU A 118 7.63 18.88 11.94
N ASN A 119 7.41 20.03 11.29
CA ASN A 119 6.07 20.61 11.17
C ASN A 119 5.12 19.69 10.41
N GLN A 120 5.56 19.10 9.31
CA GLN A 120 4.76 18.20 8.49
C GLN A 120 4.29 16.96 9.25
N VAL A 121 5.13 16.41 10.13
CA VAL A 121 4.76 15.28 10.99
C VAL A 121 4.15 15.70 12.33
N GLY A 122 3.91 17.01 12.55
CA GLY A 122 3.26 17.56 13.75
C GLY A 122 4.08 17.36 15.02
N LEU A 123 5.42 17.48 14.95
CA LEU A 123 6.33 17.26 16.08
C LEU A 123 7.35 18.40 16.26
N ILE A 124 7.07 19.59 15.74
CA ILE A 124 7.98 20.74 15.92
C ILE A 124 8.10 21.16 17.39
N ASP A 125 7.03 21.06 18.18
CA ASP A 125 7.01 21.32 19.62
C ASP A 125 7.78 20.29 20.44
N LYS A 126 8.09 19.13 19.85
CA LYS A 126 8.90 18.04 20.42
C LYS A 126 10.31 17.95 19.81
N ALA A 127 10.69 18.94 18.98
CA ALA A 127 11.95 18.91 18.23
C ALA A 127 13.18 18.64 19.10
N ASP A 128 13.24 19.25 20.28
CA ASP A 128 14.37 19.19 21.17
C ASP A 128 14.26 18.10 22.26
N CYS A 129 13.19 17.26 22.20
CA CYS A 129 13.05 16.08 23.05
C CYS A 129 13.95 14.94 22.55
N GLN A 130 14.52 14.18 23.47
CA GLN A 130 15.23 12.94 23.13
C GLN A 130 14.26 11.91 22.59
N LEU A 131 14.71 11.09 21.63
CA LEU A 131 13.84 10.15 20.91
C LEU A 131 13.21 9.10 21.84
N ASP A 132 13.93 8.64 22.86
CA ASP A 132 13.47 7.66 23.84
C ASP A 132 12.32 8.18 24.73
N THR A 133 12.17 9.50 24.86
CA THR A 133 11.07 10.12 25.62
C THR A 133 9.76 10.24 24.84
N LEU A 134 9.80 9.98 23.53
CA LEU A 134 8.65 10.05 22.64
C LEU A 134 7.84 8.74 22.63
N SER A 135 6.53 8.83 22.41
CA SER A 135 5.70 7.64 22.20
C SER A 135 6.10 6.90 20.92
N GLY A 136 5.78 5.59 20.82
CA GLY A 136 6.12 4.78 19.64
C GLY A 136 5.62 5.38 18.32
N GLY A 137 4.38 5.91 18.29
CA GLY A 137 3.85 6.60 17.11
C GLY A 137 4.59 7.91 16.79
N GLN A 138 5.07 8.64 17.81
CA GLN A 138 5.90 9.83 17.60
C GLN A 138 7.28 9.46 17.06
N GLN A 139 7.89 8.41 17.60
CA GLN A 139 9.17 7.88 17.09
C GLN A 139 9.05 7.42 15.63
N GLN A 140 7.96 6.75 15.28
CA GLN A 140 7.67 6.34 13.90
C GLN A 140 7.55 7.56 12.98
N ARG A 141 6.87 8.62 13.41
CA ARG A 141 6.77 9.88 12.65
C ARG A 141 8.14 10.54 12.45
N ILE A 142 9.03 10.52 13.45
CA ILE A 142 10.40 11.01 13.29
C ILE A 142 11.20 10.17 12.30
N GLN A 143 11.08 8.84 12.32
CA GLN A 143 11.73 7.97 11.35
C GLN A 143 11.26 8.27 9.92
N ILE A 144 9.96 8.48 9.72
CA ILE A 144 9.40 8.87 8.42
C ILE A 144 9.97 10.23 8.01
N ALA A 145 9.89 11.25 8.89
CA ALA A 145 10.43 12.58 8.60
C ALA A 145 11.91 12.52 8.18
N ARG A 146 12.74 11.74 8.89
CA ARG A 146 14.15 11.51 8.53
C ARG A 146 14.31 10.92 7.12
N SER A 147 13.44 9.99 6.73
CA SER A 147 13.52 9.29 5.44
C SER A 147 13.09 10.16 4.25
N ILE A 148 12.26 11.18 4.49
CA ILE A 148 11.67 12.01 3.43
C ILE A 148 12.23 13.45 3.37
N VAL A 149 12.89 13.91 4.43
CA VAL A 149 13.30 15.32 4.61
C VAL A 149 14.11 15.89 3.44
N HIS A 150 14.94 15.07 2.80
CA HIS A 150 15.80 15.49 1.69
C HIS A 150 15.11 15.49 0.32
N GLY A 151 13.82 15.14 0.24
CA GLY A 151 13.02 15.12 -1.00
C GLY A 151 13.53 14.12 -2.04
N PRO A 152 13.69 12.82 -1.71
CA PRO A 152 14.28 11.83 -2.59
C PRO A 152 13.52 11.67 -3.91
N GLN A 153 14.14 11.03 -4.91
CA GLN A 153 13.49 10.61 -6.15
C GLN A 153 12.72 9.30 -5.99
N LEU A 154 13.16 8.46 -5.07
CA LEU A 154 12.59 7.16 -4.77
C LEU A 154 12.35 7.02 -3.27
N TYR A 155 11.12 6.78 -2.89
CA TYR A 155 10.72 6.46 -1.52
C TYR A 155 10.55 4.95 -1.40
N ILE A 156 11.21 4.32 -0.43
CA ILE A 156 11.09 2.91 -0.08
C ILE A 156 10.66 2.84 1.38
N LEU A 157 9.41 2.47 1.64
CA LEU A 157 8.83 2.55 2.98
C LEU A 157 8.27 1.18 3.38
N ASP A 158 8.84 0.59 4.44
CA ASP A 158 8.41 -0.70 4.97
C ASP A 158 7.49 -0.49 6.18
N GLU A 159 6.21 -0.79 6.02
CA GLU A 159 5.14 -0.64 7.03
C GLU A 159 5.14 0.74 7.73
N PRO A 160 5.17 1.86 7.00
CA PRO A 160 5.35 3.18 7.60
C PRO A 160 4.16 3.62 8.48
N THR A 161 2.99 3.02 8.31
CA THR A 161 1.78 3.34 9.08
C THR A 161 1.66 2.60 10.41
N THR A 162 2.56 1.65 10.69
CA THR A 162 2.52 0.88 11.94
C THR A 162 2.69 1.79 13.15
N GLY A 163 1.71 1.72 14.08
CA GLY A 163 1.71 2.55 15.30
C GLY A 163 1.23 3.99 15.10
N LEU A 164 0.81 4.37 13.90
CA LEU A 164 0.16 5.66 13.62
C LEU A 164 -1.36 5.53 13.79
N ASP A 165 -2.00 6.62 14.18
CA ASP A 165 -3.45 6.73 14.07
C ASP A 165 -3.89 6.92 12.61
N ALA A 166 -5.19 6.68 12.34
CA ALA A 166 -5.74 6.69 10.98
C ALA A 166 -5.54 8.04 10.27
N GLN A 167 -5.61 9.17 11.01
CA GLN A 167 -5.45 10.49 10.41
C GLN A 167 -4.01 10.74 9.95
N TYR A 168 -3.01 10.34 10.75
CA TYR A 168 -1.61 10.47 10.36
C TYR A 168 -1.23 9.51 9.25
N ALA A 169 -1.78 8.30 9.23
CA ALA A 169 -1.59 7.35 8.14
C ALA A 169 -2.13 7.92 6.81
N GLU A 170 -3.34 8.48 6.82
CA GLU A 170 -3.95 9.15 5.66
C GLU A 170 -3.13 10.36 5.20
N ASN A 171 -2.67 11.21 6.13
CA ASN A 171 -1.84 12.38 5.82
C ASN A 171 -0.51 11.98 5.16
N LEU A 172 0.13 10.89 5.62
CA LEU A 172 1.34 10.35 5.02
C LEU A 172 1.10 9.92 3.58
N PHE A 173 0.05 9.14 3.32
CA PHE A 173 -0.24 8.68 1.96
C PHE A 173 -0.64 9.83 1.01
N SER A 174 -1.39 10.82 1.51
CA SER A 174 -1.70 12.05 0.77
C SER A 174 -0.45 12.85 0.41
N PHE A 175 0.51 12.95 1.33
CA PHE A 175 1.82 13.56 1.06
C PHE A 175 2.57 12.77 -0.02
N LEU A 176 2.66 11.44 0.09
CA LEU A 176 3.33 10.58 -0.88
C LEU A 176 2.69 10.71 -2.29
N GLU A 177 1.37 10.80 -2.37
CA GLU A 177 0.66 11.04 -3.63
C GLU A 177 1.00 12.42 -4.22
N THR A 178 1.14 13.44 -3.37
CA THR A 178 1.60 14.77 -3.82
C THR A 178 3.02 14.69 -4.39
N GLU A 179 3.92 13.95 -3.76
CA GLU A 179 5.28 13.72 -4.27
C GLU A 179 5.27 12.91 -5.58
N ARG A 180 4.41 11.90 -5.68
CA ARG A 180 4.22 11.14 -6.92
C ARG A 180 3.81 12.06 -8.08
N ARG A 181 2.86 12.97 -7.85
CA ARG A 181 2.43 13.96 -8.86
C ARG A 181 3.55 14.92 -9.27
N ARG A 182 4.55 15.10 -8.43
CA ARG A 182 5.80 15.84 -8.73
C ARG A 182 6.84 14.99 -9.47
N GLY A 183 6.48 13.76 -9.88
CA GLY A 183 7.34 12.85 -10.62
C GLY A 183 8.23 11.96 -9.75
N LYS A 184 8.02 11.91 -8.44
CA LYS A 184 8.71 10.99 -7.54
C LYS A 184 8.12 9.58 -7.64
N THR A 185 8.90 8.58 -7.26
CA THR A 185 8.49 7.18 -7.28
C THR A 185 8.40 6.66 -5.86
N ILE A 186 7.37 5.89 -5.56
CA ILE A 186 7.10 5.36 -4.23
C ILE A 186 6.95 3.84 -4.29
N ILE A 187 7.62 3.13 -3.39
CA ILE A 187 7.38 1.71 -3.10
C ILE A 187 7.06 1.62 -1.61
N VAL A 188 5.89 1.11 -1.28
CA VAL A 188 5.42 1.02 0.12
C VAL A 188 4.85 -0.35 0.39
N SER A 189 5.22 -0.94 1.53
CA SER A 189 4.46 -2.04 2.13
C SER A 189 3.51 -1.49 3.19
N SER A 190 2.32 -2.05 3.32
CA SER A 190 1.39 -1.73 4.41
C SER A 190 0.37 -2.85 4.58
N HIS A 191 -0.13 -3.01 5.81
CA HIS A 191 -1.30 -3.83 6.12
C HIS A 191 -2.61 -3.04 5.98
N ASP A 192 -2.55 -1.72 5.77
CA ASP A 192 -3.73 -0.89 5.51
C ASP A 192 -4.12 -0.99 4.03
N LEU A 193 -4.93 -1.99 3.73
CA LEU A 193 -5.38 -2.29 2.37
C LEU A 193 -6.18 -1.15 1.75
N TYR A 194 -6.91 -0.38 2.58
CA TYR A 194 -7.68 0.78 2.12
C TYR A 194 -6.76 1.87 1.57
N LEU A 195 -5.68 2.21 2.29
CA LEU A 195 -4.72 3.21 1.83
C LEU A 195 -3.98 2.75 0.58
N LEU A 196 -3.57 1.47 0.51
CA LEU A 196 -2.93 0.92 -0.67
C LEU A 196 -3.85 1.01 -1.90
N GLU A 197 -5.11 0.61 -1.76
CA GLU A 197 -6.09 0.64 -2.85
C GLU A 197 -6.39 2.07 -3.31
N LYS A 198 -6.50 3.02 -2.37
CA LYS A 198 -6.81 4.41 -2.66
C LYS A 198 -5.68 5.17 -3.38
N TYR A 199 -4.43 4.87 -3.06
CA TYR A 199 -3.29 5.68 -3.48
C TYR A 199 -2.34 5.00 -4.46
N CYS A 200 -2.19 3.68 -4.39
CA CYS A 200 -1.24 2.97 -5.24
C CYS A 200 -1.76 2.76 -6.65
N THR A 201 -0.86 2.86 -7.62
CA THR A 201 -1.17 2.65 -9.04
C THR A 201 -0.76 1.27 -9.50
N LYS A 202 0.24 0.68 -8.84
CA LYS A 202 0.80 -0.64 -9.17
C LYS A 202 0.88 -1.53 -7.95
N LEU A 203 0.94 -2.84 -8.20
CA LEU A 203 1.04 -3.88 -7.19
C LEU A 203 2.20 -4.82 -7.51
N ILE A 204 3.03 -5.07 -6.51
CA ILE A 204 3.92 -6.22 -6.39
C ILE A 204 3.29 -7.16 -5.35
N TYR A 205 2.85 -8.35 -5.75
CA TYR A 205 2.33 -9.36 -4.83
C TYR A 205 3.31 -10.52 -4.70
N LEU A 206 3.83 -10.68 -3.48
CA LEU A 206 4.76 -11.76 -3.13
C LEU A 206 4.03 -12.86 -2.33
N GLU A 207 4.34 -14.10 -2.66
CA GLU A 207 3.88 -15.27 -1.93
C GLU A 207 4.98 -16.32 -1.88
N ASN A 208 5.30 -16.81 -0.67
CA ASN A 208 6.35 -17.82 -0.45
C ASN A 208 7.68 -17.47 -1.14
N GLY A 209 8.07 -16.18 -1.08
CA GLY A 209 9.31 -15.68 -1.68
C GLY A 209 9.29 -15.54 -3.20
N LYS A 210 8.15 -15.73 -3.86
CA LYS A 210 7.99 -15.60 -5.32
C LYS A 210 7.14 -14.41 -5.68
N LEU A 211 7.34 -13.88 -6.88
CA LEU A 211 6.52 -12.85 -7.47
C LEU A 211 5.29 -13.49 -8.15
N ASN A 212 4.13 -13.38 -7.53
CA ASN A 212 2.89 -13.93 -8.08
C ASN A 212 2.18 -12.92 -9.00
N TYR A 213 2.34 -11.62 -8.72
CA TYR A 213 1.81 -10.58 -9.59
C TYR A 213 2.70 -9.34 -9.57
N PHE A 214 2.87 -8.74 -10.73
CA PHE A 214 3.37 -7.39 -10.92
C PHE A 214 2.59 -6.71 -12.04
N GLY A 215 2.05 -5.53 -11.76
CA GLY A 215 1.30 -4.79 -12.77
C GLY A 215 0.41 -3.70 -12.16
N ASP A 216 -0.53 -3.22 -12.97
CA ASP A 216 -1.51 -2.23 -12.56
C ASP A 216 -2.44 -2.79 -11.47
N LEU A 217 -2.67 -2.00 -10.41
CA LEU A 217 -3.48 -2.41 -9.28
C LEU A 217 -4.95 -2.64 -9.66
N ASN A 218 -5.52 -1.77 -10.50
CA ASN A 218 -6.92 -1.92 -10.91
C ASN A 218 -7.11 -3.19 -11.75
N ASN A 219 -6.15 -3.50 -12.63
CA ASN A 219 -6.18 -4.77 -13.39
C ASN A 219 -6.11 -6.00 -12.49
N PHE A 220 -5.39 -5.92 -11.37
CA PHE A 220 -5.37 -6.99 -10.37
C PHE A 220 -6.71 -7.11 -9.66
N LEU A 221 -7.29 -6.01 -9.23
CA LEU A 221 -8.60 -5.97 -8.58
C LEU A 221 -9.69 -6.52 -9.51
N ASP A 222 -9.74 -6.06 -10.75
CA ASP A 222 -10.75 -6.52 -11.74
C ASP A 222 -10.71 -8.03 -12.01
N LYS A 223 -9.51 -8.64 -11.93
CA LYS A 223 -9.34 -10.08 -12.12
C LYS A 223 -9.67 -10.91 -10.87
N ASN A 224 -9.44 -10.34 -9.70
CA ASN A 224 -9.50 -11.05 -8.42
C ASN A 224 -10.65 -10.58 -7.52
N THR A 225 -11.41 -9.56 -7.91
CA THR A 225 -12.59 -9.13 -7.15
C THR A 225 -13.66 -10.23 -7.25
N PRO A 226 -14.13 -10.75 -6.11
CA PRO A 226 -15.24 -11.67 -6.11
C PRO A 226 -16.47 -11.01 -6.73
N VAL A 227 -17.32 -11.85 -7.29
CA VAL A 227 -18.59 -11.40 -7.89
C VAL A 227 -19.37 -10.57 -6.89
N LEU A 228 -19.78 -9.36 -7.28
CA LEU A 228 -20.49 -8.43 -6.42
C LEU A 228 -21.82 -9.04 -5.95
N ARG A 229 -21.97 -9.21 -4.65
CA ARG A 229 -23.17 -9.75 -4.01
C ARG A 229 -23.78 -8.75 -3.08
N TYR A 230 -25.11 -8.71 -3.10
CA TYR A 230 -25.88 -7.79 -2.26
C TYR A 230 -27.05 -8.50 -1.62
N HIS A 231 -27.32 -8.23 -0.34
CA HIS A 231 -28.61 -8.48 0.27
C HIS A 231 -29.52 -7.27 0.00
N ILE A 232 -30.64 -7.54 -0.61
CA ILE A 232 -31.69 -6.55 -0.87
C ILE A 232 -32.87 -6.89 0.06
N HIS A 233 -33.12 -6.02 1.03
CA HIS A 233 -34.26 -6.12 1.92
C HIS A 233 -35.44 -5.41 1.28
N LEU A 234 -36.56 -6.11 1.18
CA LEU A 234 -37.80 -5.66 0.59
C LEU A 234 -38.84 -5.40 1.67
N LYS A 235 -39.81 -4.53 1.42
CA LYS A 235 -40.95 -4.30 2.37
C LYS A 235 -41.84 -5.52 2.46
N GLU A 236 -42.03 -6.24 1.36
CA GLU A 236 -42.87 -7.43 1.25
C GLU A 236 -42.05 -8.60 0.71
N LYS A 237 -42.66 -9.79 0.68
CA LYS A 237 -42.08 -10.99 0.08
C LYS A 237 -41.71 -10.73 -1.38
N TYR A 238 -40.49 -11.14 -1.76
CA TYR A 238 -39.97 -11.00 -3.12
C TYR A 238 -40.94 -11.53 -4.16
N ARG A 239 -41.24 -10.70 -5.17
CA ARG A 239 -42.01 -11.05 -6.35
C ARG A 239 -41.07 -11.12 -7.55
N PRO A 240 -40.86 -12.33 -8.12
CA PRO A 240 -39.94 -12.47 -9.27
C PRO A 240 -40.47 -11.71 -10.48
N ASN A 241 -39.59 -11.20 -11.30
CA ASN A 241 -39.92 -10.75 -12.65
C ASN A 241 -40.10 -11.98 -13.55
N ASP A 242 -41.01 -11.86 -14.52
CA ASP A 242 -41.35 -12.98 -15.43
C ASP A 242 -40.20 -13.32 -16.40
N ASP A 243 -39.28 -12.35 -16.62
CA ASP A 243 -38.11 -12.50 -17.48
C ASP A 243 -36.85 -12.78 -16.68
N ILE A 244 -35.90 -13.50 -17.30
CA ILE A 244 -34.57 -13.71 -16.75
C ILE A 244 -33.87 -12.36 -16.68
N SER A 245 -33.49 -11.91 -15.47
CA SER A 245 -32.76 -10.63 -15.29
C SER A 245 -31.54 -10.55 -16.21
N ALA A 246 -31.37 -9.41 -16.88
CA ALA A 246 -30.23 -9.12 -17.71
C ALA A 246 -28.99 -8.77 -16.83
N SER A 247 -29.21 -8.24 -15.63
CA SER A 247 -28.20 -7.57 -14.79
C SER A 247 -27.67 -8.39 -13.62
N TYR A 248 -28.44 -9.40 -13.13
CA TYR A 248 -28.07 -10.15 -11.93
C TYR A 248 -28.55 -11.60 -11.94
N PHE A 249 -27.97 -12.41 -11.04
CA PHE A 249 -28.49 -13.72 -10.65
C PHE A 249 -29.05 -13.64 -9.23
N ILE A 250 -30.19 -14.31 -9.00
CA ILE A 250 -30.70 -14.48 -7.63
C ILE A 250 -30.06 -15.73 -7.06
N ARG A 251 -29.44 -15.57 -5.87
CA ARG A 251 -29.08 -16.67 -5.00
C ARG A 251 -30.11 -16.69 -3.88
N THR A 252 -30.81 -17.80 -3.71
CA THR A 252 -31.72 -17.99 -2.59
C THR A 252 -30.91 -17.93 -1.30
N PRO A 253 -31.31 -17.10 -0.29
CA PRO A 253 -30.68 -17.15 1.02
C PRO A 253 -30.76 -18.59 1.55
N ALA A 254 -29.69 -19.05 2.21
CA ALA A 254 -29.70 -20.37 2.87
C ALA A 254 -30.96 -20.50 3.73
N ALA A 255 -31.69 -21.56 3.50
CA ALA A 255 -33.04 -21.82 4.02
C ALA A 255 -33.26 -21.29 5.45
N GLY A 256 -34.17 -20.33 5.62
CA GLY A 256 -34.91 -20.23 6.89
C GLY A 256 -35.02 -18.90 7.61
N LYS A 257 -34.57 -17.73 7.09
CA LYS A 257 -34.57 -16.56 8.03
C LYS A 257 -35.25 -15.26 7.59
N ASP A 258 -35.45 -14.97 6.33
CA ASP A 258 -36.17 -13.75 5.98
C ASP A 258 -36.76 -13.82 4.55
N LEU A 259 -38.08 -14.00 4.46
CA LEU A 259 -38.79 -14.04 3.18
C LEU A 259 -38.78 -12.71 2.42
N ASN A 260 -38.37 -11.63 3.10
CA ASN A 260 -38.29 -10.28 2.57
C ASN A 260 -36.85 -9.88 2.18
N CYS A 261 -35.89 -10.81 2.22
CA CYS A 261 -34.52 -10.56 1.81
C CYS A 261 -34.14 -11.47 0.65
N ILE A 262 -33.56 -10.90 -0.39
CA ILE A 262 -32.94 -11.65 -1.49
C ILE A 262 -31.46 -11.39 -1.56
N GLU A 263 -30.68 -12.41 -1.89
CA GLU A 263 -29.29 -12.28 -2.25
C GLU A 263 -29.20 -12.22 -3.79
N ILE A 264 -28.58 -11.15 -4.29
CA ILE A 264 -28.29 -11.04 -5.73
C ILE A 264 -26.79 -11.05 -5.99
N GLU A 265 -26.43 -11.62 -7.12
CA GLU A 265 -25.08 -11.63 -7.67
C GLU A 265 -25.09 -10.87 -8.99
N LEU A 266 -24.33 -9.75 -9.08
CA LEU A 266 -24.29 -8.97 -10.32
C LEU A 266 -23.56 -9.73 -11.43
N LYS A 267 -24.09 -9.69 -12.63
CA LYS A 267 -23.41 -10.18 -13.83
C LYS A 267 -22.23 -9.27 -14.18
N LYS A 268 -21.17 -9.85 -14.73
CA LYS A 268 -19.96 -9.12 -15.12
C LYS A 268 -20.31 -7.97 -16.09
N GLY A 269 -19.86 -6.76 -15.73
CA GLY A 269 -20.12 -5.55 -16.53
C GLY A 269 -21.47 -4.86 -16.25
N CYS A 270 -22.31 -5.41 -15.36
CA CYS A 270 -23.57 -4.78 -14.96
C CYS A 270 -23.40 -3.93 -13.71
N SER A 271 -24.14 -2.82 -13.62
CA SER A 271 -24.13 -1.93 -12.47
C SER A 271 -25.21 -2.31 -11.45
N LEU A 272 -24.94 -2.01 -10.17
CA LEU A 272 -25.94 -2.17 -9.11
C LEU A 272 -27.22 -1.36 -9.42
N SER A 273 -27.08 -0.15 -9.96
CA SER A 273 -28.22 0.70 -10.31
C SER A 273 -29.15 0.04 -11.35
N ALA A 274 -28.58 -0.66 -12.33
CA ALA A 274 -29.37 -1.41 -13.30
C ALA A 274 -30.14 -2.56 -12.65
N ALA A 275 -29.46 -3.35 -11.78
CA ALA A 275 -30.10 -4.43 -11.04
C ALA A 275 -31.21 -3.93 -10.10
N LEU A 276 -30.97 -2.82 -9.39
CA LEU A 276 -31.98 -2.22 -8.53
C LEU A 276 -33.19 -1.69 -9.29
N ALA A 277 -32.96 -1.08 -10.47
CA ALA A 277 -34.06 -0.63 -11.33
C ALA A 277 -34.96 -1.79 -11.82
N GLU A 278 -34.38 -2.94 -12.16
CA GLU A 278 -35.13 -4.14 -12.51
C GLU A 278 -35.93 -4.68 -11.32
N ILE A 279 -35.34 -4.77 -10.13
CA ILE A 279 -36.00 -5.28 -8.91
C ILE A 279 -37.16 -4.35 -8.50
N ALA A 280 -36.94 -3.03 -8.55
CA ALA A 280 -37.90 -2.02 -8.14
C ALA A 280 -39.16 -1.97 -9.02
N GLN A 281 -39.19 -2.60 -10.19
CA GLN A 281 -40.39 -2.67 -11.04
C GLN A 281 -41.58 -3.39 -10.36
N LYS A 282 -41.27 -4.39 -9.53
CA LYS A 282 -42.32 -5.22 -8.87
C LYS A 282 -42.14 -5.29 -7.34
N ASN A 283 -41.09 -4.69 -6.79
CA ASN A 283 -40.72 -4.82 -5.38
C ASN A 283 -40.32 -3.48 -4.77
N ASP A 284 -40.82 -3.18 -3.58
CA ASP A 284 -40.41 -2.02 -2.81
C ASP A 284 -39.12 -2.32 -2.03
N ILE A 285 -38.01 -1.70 -2.41
CA ILE A 285 -36.71 -1.87 -1.77
C ILE A 285 -36.67 -1.04 -0.48
N GLN A 286 -36.35 -1.66 0.65
CA GLN A 286 -36.23 -1.02 1.94
C GLN A 286 -34.78 -0.69 2.29
N ASN A 287 -33.86 -1.64 2.06
CA ASN A 287 -32.46 -1.49 2.41
C ASN A 287 -31.60 -2.36 1.48
N ILE A 288 -30.32 -1.96 1.33
CA ILE A 288 -29.35 -2.67 0.50
C ILE A 288 -28.07 -2.83 1.33
N LYS A 289 -27.59 -4.08 1.47
CA LYS A 289 -26.34 -4.39 2.14
C LYS A 289 -25.39 -5.05 1.15
N ASN A 290 -24.21 -4.46 0.96
CA ASN A 290 -23.15 -5.11 0.22
C ASN A 290 -22.61 -6.30 1.03
N LEU A 291 -22.57 -7.49 0.44
CA LEU A 291 -22.04 -8.72 1.05
C LEU A 291 -20.59 -8.97 0.66
N ALA A 292 -20.16 -8.43 -0.46
CA ALA A 292 -18.79 -8.57 -0.89
C ALA A 292 -17.95 -7.51 -0.17
N GLU A 293 -16.96 -7.92 0.58
CA GLU A 293 -15.81 -7.07 0.85
C GLU A 293 -15.10 -6.91 -0.51
N ASN A 294 -15.26 -5.75 -1.15
CA ASN A 294 -14.63 -5.46 -2.44
C ASN A 294 -13.18 -5.04 -2.22
N GLY A 295 -12.36 -5.21 -3.25
CA GLY A 295 -11.00 -4.74 -3.28
C GLY A 295 -9.96 -5.71 -2.72
N LEU A 296 -8.80 -5.19 -2.33
CA LEU A 296 -7.69 -5.97 -1.79
C LEU A 296 -8.09 -6.80 -0.57
N ARG A 297 -9.00 -6.27 0.27
CA ARG A 297 -9.44 -6.96 1.49
C ARG A 297 -10.12 -8.28 1.18
N SER A 298 -11.01 -8.33 0.20
CA SER A 298 -11.69 -9.56 -0.18
C SER A 298 -10.74 -10.65 -0.70
N PHE A 299 -9.70 -10.24 -1.44
CA PHE A 299 -8.69 -11.16 -1.95
C PHE A 299 -7.91 -11.84 -0.81
N PHE A 300 -7.58 -11.10 0.25
CA PHE A 300 -6.79 -11.66 1.37
C PHE A 300 -7.64 -12.40 2.40
N THR A 301 -8.94 -12.10 2.55
CA THR A 301 -9.83 -12.84 3.46
C THR A 301 -10.26 -14.18 2.89
N SER A 302 -10.42 -14.30 1.57
CA SER A 302 -10.81 -15.55 0.91
C SER A 302 -9.70 -16.62 0.84
N GLY A 303 -8.44 -16.25 1.07
CA GLY A 303 -7.29 -17.17 1.07
C GLY A 303 -6.96 -17.78 2.43
N THR A 304 -7.72 -17.51 3.50
CA THR A 304 -7.47 -18.01 4.85
C THR A 304 -8.42 -19.14 5.28
N GLU A 305 -9.25 -19.68 4.37
CA GLU A 305 -10.20 -20.79 4.63
C GLU A 305 -9.75 -22.12 4.01
N GLU A 306 -8.43 -22.37 3.83
CA GLU A 306 -7.90 -23.71 3.53
C GLU A 306 -6.92 -24.19 4.59
#